data_1cb3149d43289849cc610e90e8af03ee
#
_entry.id   1cb3149d43289849cc610e90e8af03ee
#
_cell.length_a   1.000
_cell.length_b   1.000
_cell.length_c   1.000
_cell.angle_alpha   90.00
_cell.angle_beta   90.00
_cell.angle_gamma   90.00
#
_symmetry.space_group_name_H-M   'P 1'
#
loop_
_entity.id
_entity.type
_entity.pdbx_description
1 polymer ?
#
loop_
_entity_poly.entity_id
_entity_poly.type
_entity_poly.pdbx_seq_one_letter_code
_entity_poly.pdbx_strand_id
1 'polypeptide(L)'
;MNVTTKRLDALKHPKKNVRIHSEQQIRELKRSLEKFGQTRAIVVDEDDTILIGNGLYEAMVSLGYQEATVYVKTGLSENDKKKLMIADNKTYALGIDNLETLNEFLEELQGLSLIHI
;
A
#
# COMPACT_ATOMS: atom_id res chain seq x y z
N MET A 1 -13.20 -2.61 9.25
CA MET A 1 -11.92 -2.18 8.64
C MET A 1 -10.79 -2.37 9.64
N ASN A 2 -9.80 -3.18 9.30
CA ASN A 2 -8.74 -3.56 10.23
C ASN A 2 -7.52 -2.65 10.10
N VAL A 3 -7.66 -1.45 10.67
CA VAL A 3 -6.57 -0.47 10.68
C VAL A 3 -5.86 -0.54 12.01
N THR A 4 -4.55 -0.64 11.99
CA THR A 4 -3.73 -0.73 13.18
C THR A 4 -2.39 -0.05 12.94
N THR A 5 -1.60 0.11 13.98
CA THR A 5 -0.24 0.64 13.89
C THR A 5 0.74 -0.51 13.98
N LYS A 6 1.71 -0.55 13.07
CA LYS A 6 2.78 -1.55 13.09
C LYS A 6 4.13 -0.87 12.90
N ARG A 7 5.17 -1.52 13.42
CA ARG A 7 6.54 -1.06 13.19
C ARG A 7 6.91 -1.28 11.72
N LEU A 8 7.61 -0.32 11.14
CA LEU A 8 8.05 -0.45 9.75
C LEU A 8 8.98 -1.63 9.54
N ASP A 9 9.81 -1.95 10.53
CA ASP A 9 10.73 -3.09 10.43
C ASP A 9 10.01 -4.45 10.47
N ALA A 10 8.73 -4.48 10.83
CA ALA A 10 7.93 -5.71 10.78
C ALA A 10 7.31 -5.94 9.40
N LEU A 11 7.31 -4.96 8.52
CA LEU A 11 6.70 -5.06 7.20
C LEU A 11 7.71 -5.64 6.19
N LYS A 12 7.19 -6.30 5.17
CA LYS A 12 8.01 -6.97 4.15
C LYS A 12 7.61 -6.53 2.75
N HIS A 13 8.60 -6.38 1.89
CA HIS A 13 8.35 -6.23 0.46
C HIS A 13 7.97 -7.57 -0.15
N PRO A 14 7.15 -7.59 -1.21
CA PRO A 14 6.89 -8.81 -1.95
C PRO A 14 8.18 -9.40 -2.52
N LYS A 15 8.26 -10.74 -2.62
CA LYS A 15 9.43 -11.42 -3.17
C LYS A 15 9.74 -11.00 -4.59
N LYS A 16 8.72 -10.75 -5.39
CA LYS A 16 8.86 -10.19 -6.75
C LYS A 16 8.47 -8.73 -6.69
N ASN A 17 9.38 -7.94 -6.16
CA ASN A 17 9.15 -6.51 -6.10
C ASN A 17 9.48 -5.90 -7.45
N VAL A 18 8.46 -5.69 -8.27
CA VAL A 18 8.62 -4.87 -9.46
C VAL A 18 8.65 -3.43 -8.98
N ARG A 19 9.83 -2.88 -8.91
CA ARG A 19 10.00 -1.53 -8.43
C ARG A 19 9.51 -0.57 -9.50
N ILE A 20 8.36 0.01 -9.25
CA ILE A 20 7.68 0.87 -10.19
C ILE A 20 7.66 2.33 -9.72
N HIS A 21 8.20 2.63 -8.55
CA HIS A 21 8.22 3.99 -8.02
C HIS A 21 9.53 4.67 -8.40
N SER A 22 9.43 5.81 -9.10
CA SER A 22 10.59 6.62 -9.47
C SER A 22 11.09 7.41 -8.27
N GLU A 23 12.31 7.92 -8.36
CA GLU A 23 12.87 8.80 -7.32
C GLU A 23 12.01 10.04 -7.13
N GLN A 24 11.42 10.55 -8.22
CA GLN A 24 10.54 11.71 -8.14
C GLN A 24 9.29 11.40 -7.33
N GLN A 25 8.69 10.22 -7.53
CA GLN A 25 7.53 9.80 -6.75
C GLN A 25 7.85 9.68 -5.27
N ILE A 26 8.99 9.10 -4.95
CA ILE A 26 9.42 8.98 -3.55
C ILE A 26 9.66 10.36 -2.94
N ARG A 27 10.26 11.29 -3.67
CA ARG A 27 10.46 12.66 -3.18
C ARG A 27 9.13 13.38 -2.91
N GLU A 28 8.15 13.19 -3.78
CA GLU A 28 6.82 13.77 -3.59
C GLU A 28 6.13 13.18 -2.36
N LEU A 29 6.26 11.87 -2.16
CA LEU A 29 5.72 11.20 -0.99
C LEU A 29 6.39 11.70 0.29
N LYS A 30 7.71 11.88 0.28
CA LYS A 30 8.43 12.45 1.42
C LYS A 30 7.95 13.85 1.75
N ARG A 31 7.77 14.68 0.73
CA ARG A 31 7.29 16.05 0.91
C ARG A 31 5.90 16.06 1.54
N SER A 32 5.03 15.19 1.06
CA SER A 32 3.69 15.06 1.62
C SER A 32 3.72 14.60 3.08
N LEU A 33 4.58 13.62 3.39
CA LEU A 33 4.75 13.13 4.76
C LEU A 33 5.26 14.22 5.70
N GLU A 34 6.21 15.01 5.24
CA GLU A 34 6.77 16.11 6.06
C GLU A 34 5.72 17.18 6.32
N LYS A 35 4.83 17.43 5.37
CA LYS A 35 3.84 18.49 5.50
C LYS A 35 2.57 18.04 6.23
N PHE A 36 2.08 16.83 5.95
CA PHE A 36 0.79 16.36 6.43
C PHE A 36 0.86 15.11 7.31
N GLY A 37 2.01 14.44 7.38
CA GLY A 37 2.11 13.13 8.00
C GLY A 37 1.54 12.05 7.10
N GLN A 38 1.30 10.88 7.66
CA GLN A 38 0.74 9.76 6.89
C GLN A 38 -0.75 9.98 6.66
N THR A 39 -1.14 10.17 5.41
CA THR A 39 -2.54 10.46 5.03
C THR A 39 -3.30 9.24 4.56
N ARG A 40 -2.61 8.15 4.26
CA ARG A 40 -3.26 6.89 3.85
C ARG A 40 -2.50 5.72 4.44
N ALA A 41 -3.21 4.60 4.65
CA ALA A 41 -2.61 3.41 5.23
C ALA A 41 -1.80 2.62 4.21
N ILE A 42 -0.77 1.93 4.70
CA ILE A 42 -0.10 0.90 3.93
C ILE A 42 -0.95 -0.37 4.05
N VAL A 43 -1.23 -1.04 2.94
CA VAL A 43 -2.04 -2.27 2.96
C VAL A 43 -1.11 -3.47 2.97
N VAL A 44 -1.30 -4.34 3.96
CA VAL A 44 -0.50 -5.56 4.12
C VAL A 44 -1.41 -6.77 4.21
N ASP A 45 -0.85 -7.94 3.94
CA ASP A 45 -1.56 -9.21 4.14
C ASP A 45 -1.32 -9.75 5.56
N GLU A 46 -1.80 -10.95 5.82
CA GLU A 46 -1.68 -11.61 7.13
C GLU A 46 -0.23 -11.92 7.53
N ASP A 47 0.68 -11.90 6.58
CA ASP A 47 2.12 -12.13 6.82
C ASP A 47 2.93 -10.83 6.85
N ASP A 48 2.25 -9.69 6.93
CA ASP A 48 2.87 -8.36 6.91
C ASP A 48 3.59 -8.03 5.60
N THR A 49 3.24 -8.72 4.53
CA THR A 49 3.73 -8.40 3.19
C THR A 49 2.95 -7.21 2.63
N ILE A 50 3.66 -6.20 2.17
CA ILE A 50 3.04 -4.99 1.64
C ILE A 50 2.40 -5.28 0.29
N LEU A 51 1.10 -5.04 0.19
CA LEU A 51 0.34 -5.19 -1.05
C LEU A 51 0.20 -3.85 -1.77
N ILE A 52 -0.05 -2.79 -1.03
CA ILE A 52 -0.18 -1.43 -1.56
C ILE A 52 0.57 -0.49 -0.61
N GLY A 53 1.33 0.42 -1.18
CA GLY A 53 2.05 1.43 -0.42
C GLY A 53 3.54 1.16 -0.28
N ASN A 54 4.13 0.39 -1.19
CA ASN A 54 5.58 0.15 -1.17
C ASN A 54 6.37 1.46 -1.29
N GLY A 55 5.92 2.38 -2.14
CA GLY A 55 6.54 3.69 -2.27
C GLY A 55 6.41 4.51 -0.98
N LEU A 56 5.23 4.51 -0.39
CA LEU A 56 5.00 5.19 0.88
C LEU A 56 5.87 4.61 1.99
N TYR A 57 5.99 3.29 2.05
CA TYR A 57 6.87 2.60 2.98
C TYR A 57 8.33 3.07 2.81
N GLU A 58 8.84 3.10 1.57
CA GLU A 58 10.19 3.56 1.31
C GLU A 58 10.41 5.00 1.75
N ALA A 59 9.44 5.87 1.47
CA ALA A 59 9.51 7.28 1.87
C ALA A 59 9.53 7.41 3.40
N MET A 60 8.69 6.67 4.10
CA MET A 60 8.63 6.71 5.56
C MET A 60 9.91 6.20 6.20
N VAL A 61 10.46 5.11 5.69
CA VAL A 61 11.75 4.58 6.17
C VAL A 61 12.84 5.62 5.96
N SER A 62 12.87 6.24 4.79
CA SER A 62 13.86 7.25 4.45
C SER A 62 13.81 8.47 5.36
N LEU A 63 12.62 8.84 5.83
CA LEU A 63 12.44 9.97 6.74
C LEU A 63 12.63 9.60 8.22
N GLY A 64 12.90 8.33 8.52
CA GLY A 64 13.14 7.89 9.88
C GLY A 64 11.90 7.53 10.69
N TYR A 65 10.78 7.31 10.04
CA TYR A 65 9.58 6.83 10.74
C TYR A 65 9.85 5.45 11.33
N GLN A 66 9.34 5.19 12.52
CA GLN A 66 9.47 3.89 13.17
C GLN A 66 8.21 3.07 13.05
N GLU A 67 7.06 3.70 12.95
CA GLU A 67 5.76 3.06 12.90
C GLU A 67 4.93 3.66 11.78
N ALA A 68 3.94 2.89 11.33
CA ALA A 68 3.00 3.35 10.31
C ALA A 68 1.61 2.81 10.60
N THR A 69 0.61 3.53 10.12
CA THR A 69 -0.76 3.03 10.09
C THR A 69 -0.88 2.06 8.94
N VAL A 70 -1.37 0.86 9.21
CA VAL A 70 -1.53 -0.18 8.19
C VAL A 70 -2.97 -0.70 8.20
N TYR A 71 -3.42 -1.10 7.02
CA TYR A 71 -4.67 -1.83 6.84
C TYR A 71 -4.30 -3.28 6.57
N VAL A 72 -4.80 -4.20 7.41
CA VAL A 72 -4.52 -5.63 7.25
C VAL A 72 -5.65 -6.25 6.43
N LYS A 73 -5.32 -6.74 5.25
CA LYS A 73 -6.28 -7.41 4.35
C LYS A 73 -5.98 -8.90 4.34
N THR A 74 -6.93 -9.71 4.79
CA THR A 74 -6.77 -11.16 4.88
C THR A 74 -7.65 -11.87 3.87
N GLY A 75 -7.38 -13.16 3.63
CA GLY A 75 -8.24 -13.99 2.80
C GLY A 75 -8.07 -13.81 1.30
N LEU A 76 -7.00 -13.15 0.86
CA LEU A 76 -6.73 -12.96 -0.57
C LEU A 76 -5.97 -14.15 -1.14
N SER A 77 -6.34 -14.55 -2.36
CA SER A 77 -5.56 -15.53 -3.13
C SER A 77 -4.24 -14.89 -3.58
N GLU A 78 -3.28 -15.71 -3.97
CA GLU A 78 -2.02 -15.21 -4.51
C GLU A 78 -2.23 -14.36 -5.76
N ASN A 79 -3.20 -14.73 -6.59
CA ASN A 79 -3.54 -13.94 -7.78
C ASN A 79 -4.10 -12.57 -7.41
N ASP A 80 -4.96 -12.50 -6.42
CA ASP A 80 -5.54 -11.24 -5.97
C ASP A 80 -4.48 -10.34 -5.35
N LYS A 81 -3.54 -10.91 -4.59
CA LYS A 81 -2.41 -10.15 -4.05
C LYS A 81 -1.59 -9.53 -5.18
N LYS A 82 -1.32 -10.29 -6.23
CA LYS A 82 -0.58 -9.78 -7.40
C LYS A 82 -1.32 -8.64 -8.09
N LYS A 83 -2.65 -8.77 -8.21
CA LYS A 83 -3.47 -7.71 -8.81
C LYS A 83 -3.40 -6.43 -8.00
N LEU A 84 -3.43 -6.53 -6.68
CA LEU A 84 -3.31 -5.36 -5.82
C LEU A 84 -1.93 -4.71 -5.95
N MET A 85 -0.88 -5.49 -6.05
CA MET A 85 0.48 -4.96 -6.22
C MET A 85 0.61 -4.20 -7.55
N ILE A 86 -0.02 -4.70 -8.61
CA ILE A 86 -0.05 -4.01 -9.90
C ILE A 86 -0.87 -2.72 -9.79
N ALA A 87 -1.99 -2.78 -9.09
CA ALA A 87 -2.86 -1.62 -8.89
C ALA A 87 -2.23 -0.53 -8.03
N ASP A 88 -1.19 -0.85 -7.24
CA ASP A 88 -0.49 0.11 -6.41
C ASP A 88 -0.01 1.31 -7.24
N ASN A 89 0.54 1.07 -8.41
CA ASN A 89 0.92 2.13 -9.34
C ASN A 89 -0.26 2.96 -9.81
N LYS A 90 -1.36 2.29 -10.14
CA LYS A 90 -2.56 2.97 -10.61
C LYS A 90 -3.17 3.79 -9.49
N THR A 91 -3.11 3.30 -8.26
CA THR A 91 -3.60 4.00 -7.09
C THR A 91 -2.89 5.36 -6.96
N TYR A 92 -1.58 5.36 -7.12
CA TYR A 92 -0.81 6.61 -7.10
C TYR A 92 -1.21 7.52 -8.26
N ALA A 93 -1.29 6.98 -9.47
CA ALA A 93 -1.63 7.74 -10.67
C ALA A 93 -3.03 8.35 -10.62
N LEU A 94 -3.97 7.69 -9.95
CA LEU A 94 -5.34 8.17 -9.79
C LEU A 94 -5.48 9.17 -8.64
N GLY A 95 -4.42 9.39 -7.86
CA GLY A 95 -4.47 10.32 -6.75
C GLY A 95 -5.34 9.86 -5.58
N ILE A 96 -5.51 8.56 -5.42
CA ILE A 96 -6.27 8.01 -4.30
C ILE A 96 -5.43 8.15 -3.04
N ASP A 97 -5.88 9.01 -2.12
CA ASP A 97 -5.09 9.39 -0.96
C ASP A 97 -5.79 9.21 0.38
N ASN A 98 -7.02 8.65 0.39
CA ASN A 98 -7.70 8.36 1.65
C ASN A 98 -8.07 6.89 1.74
N LEU A 99 -8.17 6.41 2.98
CA LEU A 99 -8.37 5.00 3.25
C LEU A 99 -9.73 4.49 2.76
N GLU A 100 -10.77 5.30 2.86
CA GLU A 100 -12.11 4.90 2.45
C GLU A 100 -12.17 4.67 0.94
N THR A 101 -11.65 5.61 0.15
CA THR A 101 -11.56 5.47 -1.29
C THR A 101 -10.70 4.27 -1.68
N LEU A 102 -9.59 4.09 -0.99
CA LEU A 102 -8.72 2.94 -1.20
C LEU A 102 -9.47 1.63 -0.95
N ASN A 103 -10.23 1.57 0.13
CA ASN A 103 -11.00 0.38 0.47
C ASN A 103 -12.04 0.04 -0.61
N GLU A 104 -12.74 1.04 -1.12
CA GLU A 104 -13.68 0.86 -2.23
C GLU A 104 -12.98 0.30 -3.46
N PHE A 105 -11.81 0.84 -3.78
CA PHE A 105 -11.00 0.38 -4.91
C PHE A 105 -10.59 -1.08 -4.74
N LEU A 106 -10.18 -1.48 -3.54
CA LEU A 106 -9.83 -2.85 -3.24
C LEU A 106 -11.01 -3.79 -3.41
N GLU A 107 -12.20 -3.39 -2.97
CA GLU A 107 -13.41 -4.19 -3.12
C GLU A 107 -13.78 -4.36 -4.59
N GLU A 108 -13.65 -3.34 -5.40
CA GLU A 108 -13.89 -3.42 -6.84
C GLU A 108 -12.93 -4.41 -7.50
N LEU A 109 -11.66 -4.38 -7.14
CA LEU A 109 -10.68 -5.32 -7.68
C LEU A 109 -11.03 -6.77 -7.32
N GLN A 110 -11.47 -7.01 -6.09
CA GLN A 110 -11.89 -8.33 -5.66
C GLN A 110 -13.15 -8.77 -6.41
N GLY A 111 -14.10 -7.86 -6.61
CA GLY A 111 -15.31 -8.13 -7.39
C GLY A 111 -14.98 -8.52 -8.82
N LEU A 112 -14.05 -7.80 -9.46
CA LEU A 112 -13.61 -8.13 -10.82
C LEU A 112 -12.92 -9.48 -10.86
N SER A 113 -12.13 -9.82 -9.86
CA SER A 113 -11.49 -11.13 -9.76
C SER A 113 -12.52 -12.24 -9.69
N LEU A 114 -13.61 -12.06 -8.94
CA LEU A 114 -14.68 -13.03 -8.83
C LEU A 114 -15.47 -13.19 -10.13
N ILE A 115 -15.64 -12.10 -10.87
CA ILE A 115 -16.38 -12.13 -12.14
C ILE A 115 -15.62 -12.91 -13.21
N HIS A 116 -14.31 -12.92 -13.16
CA HIS A 116 -13.48 -13.55 -14.17
C HIS A 116 -13.15 -15.01 -13.89
N ILE A 117 -13.72 -15.57 -12.86
CA ILE A 117 -13.63 -16.99 -12.60
C ILE A 117 -14.71 -17.74 -13.41
#